data_f1cecc240b96930f8a0495c1981d4100
#
_entry.id   f1cecc240b96930f8a0495c1981d4100
#
_cell.length_a   1.000
_cell.length_b   1.000
_cell.length_c   1.000
_cell.angle_alpha   90.00
_cell.angle_beta   90.00
_cell.angle_gamma   90.00
#
_symmetry.space_group_name_H-M   'P 1'
#
loop_
_entity.id
_entity.type
_entity.pdbx_description
1 polymer ?
#
loop_
_entity_poly.entity_id
_entity_poly.type
_entity_poly.pdbx_seq_one_letter_code
_entity_poly.pdbx_strand_id
1 'polypeptide(L)'
;MIISNVYIKGYRNLKEVNLKLNRLAIFIGENNSGKSNLLRAITLPFLNNEIGNVNKNLGWDDLSNDLKKNYFDFIKSNLQKIKQHEIELEDFEGKIPTVSIKVSFEPKGADEYYVRKWGNTLDNGETLYQIEYKYFVENPKHLFDHISNILVDKTADDVDKLQLNLLPIEMFKYVIIVPSTNEQVAFPDLTNFKYNSLAAERDDFSHKNTQLGSQALVKLLQNKLGNEEKVKVEESYGKFFSDLKEISNLEGIFNWQETSDIENAKEFFEQISLLPNMPSISSLLNNVRLGIGDEYLHSQGLGY
;
A
#
# COMPACT_ATOMS: atom_id res chain seq x y z
N MET A 1 -15.71 -0.78 -14.72
CA MET A 1 -15.97 -0.30 -13.34
C MET A 1 -15.19 0.97 -13.06
N ILE A 2 -15.78 1.91 -12.34
CA ILE A 2 -15.12 3.14 -11.88
C ILE A 2 -15.39 3.34 -10.39
N ILE A 3 -14.50 4.07 -9.71
CA ILE A 3 -14.79 4.64 -8.39
C ILE A 3 -15.65 5.88 -8.63
N SER A 4 -16.87 5.88 -8.11
CA SER A 4 -17.84 6.96 -8.32
C SER A 4 -17.83 7.98 -7.20
N ASN A 5 -17.52 7.56 -5.98
CA ASN A 5 -17.46 8.44 -4.81
C ASN A 5 -16.41 7.96 -3.81
N VAL A 6 -15.79 8.92 -3.12
CA VAL A 6 -14.89 8.70 -2.01
C VAL A 6 -15.27 9.62 -0.85
N TYR A 7 -15.54 9.02 0.31
CA TYR A 7 -15.74 9.73 1.55
C TYR A 7 -14.58 9.41 2.51
N ILE A 8 -13.93 10.45 3.03
CA ILE A 8 -12.79 10.34 3.94
C ILE A 8 -13.10 11.16 5.19
N LYS A 9 -12.90 10.55 6.36
CA LYS A 9 -13.06 11.23 7.65
C LYS A 9 -11.89 10.88 8.57
N GLY A 10 -11.30 11.91 9.16
CA GLY A 10 -10.31 11.78 10.23
C GLY A 10 -8.89 11.39 9.82
N TYR A 11 -8.55 11.44 8.54
CA TYR A 11 -7.23 11.07 8.03
C TYR A 11 -6.34 12.28 7.79
N ARG A 12 -5.26 12.42 8.56
CA ARG A 12 -4.28 13.53 8.47
C ARG A 12 -4.97 14.91 8.45
N ASN A 13 -4.73 15.72 7.40
CA ASN A 13 -5.39 17.01 7.19
C ASN A 13 -6.78 16.90 6.54
N LEU A 14 -7.22 15.70 6.18
CA LEU A 14 -8.55 15.46 5.61
C LEU A 14 -9.55 15.20 6.74
N LYS A 15 -10.15 16.28 7.27
CA LYS A 15 -11.12 16.22 8.38
C LYS A 15 -12.36 15.44 7.98
N GLU A 16 -13.02 15.93 6.95
CA GLU A 16 -14.18 15.31 6.31
C GLU A 16 -14.25 15.76 4.86
N VAL A 17 -14.15 14.83 3.95
CA VAL A 17 -14.10 15.08 2.51
C VAL A 17 -15.03 14.10 1.82
N ASN A 18 -15.91 14.61 0.97
CA ASN A 18 -16.80 13.80 0.13
C ASN A 18 -16.65 14.22 -1.31
N LEU A 19 -16.15 13.34 -2.16
CA LEU A 19 -15.78 13.62 -3.54
C LEU A 19 -16.48 12.66 -4.50
N LYS A 20 -17.20 13.19 -5.45
CA LYS A 20 -17.64 12.44 -6.63
C LYS A 20 -16.49 12.38 -7.62
N LEU A 21 -16.17 11.18 -8.07
CA LEU A 21 -15.10 10.92 -9.02
C LEU A 21 -15.68 10.47 -10.35
N ASN A 22 -14.97 10.81 -11.42
CA ASN A 22 -15.20 10.33 -12.76
C ASN A 22 -14.05 9.43 -13.21
N ARG A 23 -14.13 8.89 -14.43
CA ARG A 23 -13.08 8.06 -15.02
C ARG A 23 -11.69 8.72 -15.03
N LEU A 24 -11.66 10.05 -15.13
CA LEU A 24 -10.46 10.87 -14.98
C LEU A 24 -10.76 11.95 -13.95
N ALA A 25 -9.93 12.05 -12.93
CA ALA A 25 -9.99 13.09 -11.91
C ALA A 25 -8.61 13.76 -11.79
N ILE A 26 -8.58 15.09 -11.79
CA ILE A 26 -7.37 15.88 -11.65
C ILE A 26 -7.51 16.74 -10.39
N PHE A 27 -6.57 16.57 -9.45
CA PHE A 27 -6.54 17.33 -8.22
C PHE A 27 -5.51 18.47 -8.31
N ILE A 28 -5.98 19.70 -8.26
CA ILE A 28 -5.17 20.91 -8.33
C ILE A 28 -5.25 21.63 -6.99
N GLY A 29 -4.17 22.23 -6.55
CA GLY A 29 -4.11 22.99 -5.31
C GLY A 29 -2.69 23.32 -4.92
N GLU A 30 -2.52 24.19 -3.93
CA GLU A 30 -1.24 24.57 -3.36
C GLU A 30 -0.48 23.40 -2.73
N ASN A 31 0.82 23.58 -2.51
CA ASN A 31 1.60 22.60 -1.76
C ASN A 31 1.00 22.43 -0.36
N ASN A 32 1.04 21.22 0.15
CA ASN A 32 0.47 20.85 1.45
C ASN A 32 -1.07 20.94 1.57
N SER A 33 -1.81 21.16 0.47
CA SER A 33 -3.29 21.18 0.47
C SER A 33 -3.95 19.80 0.73
N GLY A 34 -3.18 18.73 0.80
CA GLY A 34 -3.69 17.38 1.08
C GLY A 34 -3.86 16.49 -0.15
N LYS A 35 -3.44 16.91 -1.34
CA LYS A 35 -3.58 16.10 -2.59
C LYS A 35 -2.96 14.71 -2.46
N SER A 36 -1.73 14.63 -1.98
CA SER A 36 -1.03 13.34 -1.75
C SER A 36 -1.71 12.52 -0.66
N ASN A 37 -2.23 13.16 0.39
CA ASN A 37 -2.97 12.50 1.45
C ASN A 37 -4.29 11.91 0.92
N LEU A 38 -4.97 12.63 0.03
CA LEU A 38 -6.19 12.16 -0.63
C LEU A 38 -5.91 10.90 -1.48
N LEU A 39 -4.89 10.95 -2.34
CA LEU A 39 -4.51 9.81 -3.15
C LEU A 39 -4.13 8.61 -2.29
N ARG A 40 -3.35 8.82 -1.22
CA ARG A 40 -2.98 7.76 -0.29
C ARG A 40 -4.21 7.19 0.44
N ALA A 41 -5.14 8.03 0.89
CA ALA A 41 -6.35 7.60 1.56
C ALA A 41 -7.20 6.67 0.67
N ILE A 42 -7.39 7.03 -0.60
CA ILE A 42 -8.15 6.22 -1.58
C ILE A 42 -7.58 4.80 -1.71
N THR A 43 -6.27 4.62 -1.52
CA THR A 43 -5.62 3.31 -1.67
C THR A 43 -5.75 2.39 -0.46
N LEU A 44 -6.08 2.92 0.72
CA LEU A 44 -6.16 2.14 1.96
C LEU A 44 -7.18 0.98 1.94
N PRO A 45 -8.37 1.11 1.32
CA PRO A 45 -9.32 0.01 1.20
C PRO A 45 -8.84 -1.13 0.28
N PHE A 46 -7.83 -0.91 -0.56
CA PHE A 46 -7.38 -1.87 -1.56
C PHE A 46 -6.08 -2.56 -1.17
N LEU A 47 -5.84 -3.73 -1.76
CA LEU A 47 -4.54 -4.40 -1.64
C LEU A 47 -3.52 -3.65 -2.50
N ASN A 48 -2.39 -3.29 -1.90
CA ASN A 48 -1.28 -2.75 -2.66
C ASN A 48 -0.58 -3.88 -3.42
N ASN A 49 -0.30 -3.65 -4.71
CA ASN A 49 0.45 -4.60 -5.53
C ASN A 49 1.97 -4.44 -5.45
N GLU A 50 2.43 -3.36 -4.87
CA GLU A 50 3.84 -3.09 -4.71
C GLU A 50 4.33 -3.80 -3.45
N ILE A 51 4.89 -5.00 -3.62
CA ILE A 51 5.68 -5.72 -2.61
C ILE A 51 4.93 -6.07 -1.32
N GLY A 52 4.35 -7.26 -1.29
CA GLY A 52 4.01 -7.95 -0.04
C GLY A 52 3.05 -7.16 0.86
N ASN A 53 2.61 -7.75 1.92
CA ASN A 53 1.69 -7.17 2.90
C ASN A 53 2.05 -5.74 3.30
N VAL A 54 1.46 -4.76 2.62
CA VAL A 54 1.54 -3.38 3.07
C VAL A 54 0.84 -3.30 4.40
N ASN A 55 1.58 -2.91 5.41
CA ASN A 55 1.02 -2.61 6.72
C ASN A 55 -0.01 -1.48 6.54
N LYS A 56 -1.28 -1.81 6.67
CA LYS A 56 -2.39 -0.85 6.62
C LYS A 56 -2.68 -0.22 7.97
N ASN A 57 -1.92 -0.55 8.99
CA ASN A 57 -2.02 0.13 10.26
C ASN A 57 -1.51 1.56 10.08
N LEU A 58 -2.29 2.49 10.54
CA LEU A 58 -1.95 3.89 10.55
C LEU A 58 -1.10 4.22 11.78
N GLY A 59 -0.26 5.24 11.65
CA GLY A 59 0.51 5.78 12.77
C GLY A 59 -0.20 6.97 13.42
N TRP A 60 0.42 7.49 14.46
CA TRP A 60 -0.02 8.69 15.17
C TRP A 60 -0.25 9.90 14.25
N ASP A 61 0.64 10.12 13.29
CA ASP A 61 0.58 11.23 12.35
C ASP A 61 -0.49 11.06 11.26
N ASP A 62 -1.04 9.86 11.12
CA ASP A 62 -2.12 9.59 10.18
C ASP A 62 -3.50 9.93 10.75
N LEU A 63 -3.63 10.09 12.07
CA LEU A 63 -4.85 10.57 12.73
C LEU A 63 -4.97 12.09 12.59
N SER A 64 -6.17 12.58 12.29
CA SER A 64 -6.43 14.01 12.19
C SER A 64 -6.12 14.74 13.51
N ASN A 65 -5.40 15.87 13.43
CA ASN A 65 -5.07 16.68 14.58
C ASN A 65 -6.31 17.24 15.29
N ASP A 66 -7.39 17.52 14.56
CA ASP A 66 -8.63 18.00 15.20
C ASP A 66 -9.30 16.91 16.03
N LEU A 67 -9.30 15.66 15.54
CA LEU A 67 -9.84 14.53 16.30
C LEU A 67 -9.02 14.28 17.57
N LYS A 68 -7.68 14.30 17.45
CA LYS A 68 -6.78 14.18 18.60
C LYS A 68 -7.03 15.31 19.61
N LYS A 69 -7.12 16.55 19.14
CA LYS A 69 -7.40 17.71 20.00
C LYS A 69 -8.73 17.55 20.73
N ASN A 70 -9.82 17.23 20.02
CA ASN A 70 -11.14 17.03 20.63
C ASN A 70 -11.14 15.92 21.69
N TYR A 71 -10.39 14.86 21.46
CA TYR A 71 -10.21 13.75 22.39
C TYR A 71 -9.46 14.19 23.66
N PHE A 72 -8.35 14.90 23.54
CA PHE A 72 -7.61 15.38 24.71
C PHE A 72 -8.34 16.50 25.47
N ASP A 73 -9.03 17.38 24.77
CA ASP A 73 -9.88 18.40 25.40
C ASP A 73 -11.02 17.74 26.20
N PHE A 74 -11.60 16.65 25.68
CA PHE A 74 -12.59 15.86 26.41
C PHE A 74 -12.00 15.23 27.68
N ILE A 75 -10.81 14.63 27.59
CA ILE A 75 -10.13 14.06 28.76
C ILE A 75 -9.85 15.13 29.80
N LYS A 76 -9.31 16.29 29.40
CA LYS A 76 -9.05 17.43 30.32
C LYS A 76 -10.32 17.90 31.01
N SER A 77 -11.39 18.09 30.26
CA SER A 77 -12.66 18.61 30.78
C SER A 77 -13.35 17.64 31.75
N ASN A 78 -13.10 16.33 31.58
CA ASN A 78 -13.74 15.29 32.36
C ASN A 78 -12.78 14.52 33.25
N LEU A 79 -11.61 15.09 33.57
CA LEU A 79 -10.54 14.40 34.26
C LEU A 79 -10.99 13.74 35.57
N GLN A 80 -11.78 14.44 36.41
CA GLN A 80 -12.25 13.91 37.68
C GLN A 80 -13.23 12.74 37.48
N LYS A 81 -14.15 12.87 36.52
CA LYS A 81 -15.12 11.82 36.21
C LYS A 81 -14.45 10.57 35.62
N ILE A 82 -13.38 10.74 34.83
CA ILE A 82 -12.57 9.63 34.32
C ILE A 82 -11.90 8.88 35.48
N LYS A 83 -11.29 9.60 36.42
CA LYS A 83 -10.66 9.01 37.60
C LYS A 83 -11.64 8.24 38.49
N GLN A 84 -12.87 8.69 38.55
CA GLN A 84 -13.94 8.10 39.35
C GLN A 84 -14.75 7.06 38.61
N HIS A 85 -14.45 6.80 37.32
CA HIS A 85 -15.20 5.93 36.41
C HIS A 85 -16.69 6.33 36.28
N GLU A 86 -16.99 7.63 36.32
CA GLU A 86 -18.34 8.21 36.26
C GLU A 86 -18.76 8.62 34.82
N ILE A 87 -17.96 8.27 33.79
CA ILE A 87 -18.31 8.55 32.40
C ILE A 87 -18.93 7.32 31.80
N GLU A 88 -20.05 7.53 31.09
CA GLU A 88 -20.66 6.49 30.28
C GLU A 88 -19.71 6.10 29.14
N LEU A 89 -19.54 4.79 28.92
CA LEU A 89 -18.57 4.28 27.93
C LEU A 89 -18.90 4.77 26.52
N GLU A 90 -20.19 4.91 26.18
CA GLU A 90 -20.66 5.41 24.89
C GLU A 90 -20.22 6.85 24.61
N ASP A 91 -20.24 7.72 25.64
CA ASP A 91 -19.78 9.10 25.53
C ASP A 91 -18.28 9.17 25.29
N PHE A 92 -17.52 8.31 25.96
CA PHE A 92 -16.09 8.19 25.75
C PHE A 92 -15.76 7.63 24.36
N GLU A 93 -16.42 6.56 23.94
CA GLU A 93 -16.21 5.92 22.64
C GLU A 93 -16.46 6.88 21.49
N GLY A 94 -17.49 7.73 21.59
CA GLY A 94 -17.79 8.76 20.60
C GLY A 94 -16.72 9.85 20.46
N LYS A 95 -15.74 9.92 21.38
CA LYS A 95 -14.61 10.89 21.33
C LYS A 95 -13.32 10.28 20.83
N ILE A 96 -13.20 8.96 20.80
CA ILE A 96 -11.99 8.28 20.34
C ILE A 96 -11.76 8.60 18.86
N PRO A 97 -10.56 9.07 18.47
CA PRO A 97 -10.23 9.32 17.07
C PRO A 97 -10.44 8.06 16.23
N THR A 98 -11.15 8.20 15.12
CA THR A 98 -11.43 7.11 14.18
C THR A 98 -11.21 7.60 12.77
N VAL A 99 -10.57 6.79 11.91
CA VAL A 99 -10.45 7.06 10.48
C VAL A 99 -11.45 6.19 9.74
N SER A 100 -12.22 6.80 8.85
CA SER A 100 -13.17 6.14 7.96
C SER A 100 -12.92 6.57 6.52
N ILE A 101 -12.73 5.61 5.63
CA ILE A 101 -12.54 5.85 4.20
C ILE A 101 -13.48 4.92 3.44
N LYS A 102 -14.54 5.51 2.88
CA LYS A 102 -15.54 4.77 2.08
C LYS A 102 -15.29 5.01 0.60
N VAL A 103 -15.30 3.92 -0.15
CA VAL A 103 -15.16 3.96 -1.60
C VAL A 103 -16.38 3.32 -2.23
N SER A 104 -17.07 4.09 -3.08
CA SER A 104 -18.23 3.63 -3.83
C SER A 104 -17.85 3.32 -5.27
N PHE A 105 -18.46 2.28 -5.82
CA PHE A 105 -18.20 1.79 -7.16
C PHE A 105 -19.43 1.95 -8.05
N GLU A 106 -19.19 2.20 -9.32
CA GLU A 106 -20.16 2.10 -10.40
C GLU A 106 -19.70 0.99 -11.36
N PRO A 107 -20.29 -0.22 -11.24
CA PRO A 107 -19.96 -1.31 -12.13
C PRO A 107 -20.54 -1.07 -13.52
N LYS A 108 -19.94 -1.67 -14.56
CA LYS A 108 -20.43 -1.65 -15.93
C LYS A 108 -20.50 -3.07 -16.48
N GLY A 109 -21.71 -3.52 -16.79
CA GLY A 109 -21.92 -4.84 -17.36
C GLY A 109 -21.41 -5.97 -16.46
N ALA A 110 -20.50 -6.79 -16.93
CA ALA A 110 -19.95 -7.94 -16.20
C ALA A 110 -19.14 -7.57 -14.94
N ASP A 111 -18.75 -6.31 -14.78
CA ASP A 111 -17.98 -5.87 -13.60
C ASP A 111 -18.77 -5.99 -12.30
N GLU A 112 -20.10 -6.01 -12.38
CA GLU A 112 -20.98 -6.17 -11.21
C GLU A 112 -20.70 -7.47 -10.45
N TYR A 113 -20.29 -8.52 -11.15
CA TYR A 113 -19.93 -9.79 -10.54
C TYR A 113 -18.90 -9.62 -9.39
N TYR A 114 -17.94 -8.74 -9.54
CA TYR A 114 -16.86 -8.53 -8.56
C TYR A 114 -17.28 -7.73 -7.33
N VAL A 115 -18.28 -6.85 -7.47
CA VAL A 115 -18.74 -5.95 -6.38
C VAL A 115 -20.09 -6.35 -5.80
N ARG A 116 -20.75 -7.36 -6.35
CA ARG A 116 -22.11 -7.77 -5.97
C ARG A 116 -22.29 -7.99 -4.46
N LYS A 117 -21.28 -8.56 -3.81
CA LYS A 117 -21.29 -8.81 -2.36
C LYS A 117 -21.24 -7.53 -1.53
N TRP A 118 -20.87 -6.41 -2.12
CA TRP A 118 -20.73 -5.10 -1.48
C TRP A 118 -21.91 -4.18 -1.78
N GLY A 119 -22.92 -4.73 -2.43
CA GLY A 119 -24.11 -4.00 -2.83
C GLY A 119 -25.11 -3.84 -1.68
N ASN A 120 -25.68 -2.65 -1.59
CA ASN A 120 -26.83 -2.34 -0.75
C ASN A 120 -27.91 -1.66 -1.60
N THR A 121 -29.10 -2.25 -1.66
CA THR A 121 -30.22 -1.66 -2.39
C THR A 121 -30.85 -0.61 -1.50
N LEU A 122 -30.87 0.63 -1.98
CA LEU A 122 -31.47 1.77 -1.33
C LEU A 122 -33.00 1.79 -1.54
N ASP A 123 -33.69 2.59 -0.77
CA ASP A 123 -35.17 2.73 -0.84
C ASP A 123 -35.68 3.20 -2.21
N ASN A 124 -34.85 3.90 -2.97
CA ASN A 124 -35.13 4.35 -4.34
C ASN A 124 -34.92 3.26 -5.41
N GLY A 125 -34.53 2.04 -5.02
CA GLY A 125 -34.28 0.91 -5.90
C GLY A 125 -32.90 0.90 -6.53
N GLU A 126 -32.04 1.90 -6.27
CA GLU A 126 -30.65 1.92 -6.72
C GLU A 126 -29.77 1.04 -5.81
N THR A 127 -28.80 0.35 -6.39
CA THR A 127 -27.83 -0.43 -5.62
C THR A 127 -26.53 0.36 -5.48
N LEU A 128 -26.15 0.63 -4.22
CA LEU A 128 -24.89 1.27 -3.86
C LEU A 128 -23.85 0.19 -3.54
N TYR A 129 -22.81 0.08 -4.32
CA TYR A 129 -21.67 -0.82 -4.06
C TYR A 129 -20.57 -0.06 -3.34
N GLN A 130 -20.27 -0.46 -2.09
CA GLN A 130 -19.36 0.32 -1.24
C GLN A 130 -18.55 -0.58 -0.31
N ILE A 131 -17.26 -0.21 -0.11
CA ILE A 131 -16.42 -0.75 0.94
C ILE A 131 -15.90 0.40 1.81
N GLU A 132 -15.60 0.09 3.07
CA GLU A 132 -15.06 1.03 4.04
C GLU A 132 -13.81 0.46 4.69
N TYR A 133 -12.72 1.22 4.62
CA TYR A 133 -11.59 1.04 5.50
C TYR A 133 -11.85 1.85 6.78
N LYS A 134 -11.86 1.16 7.93
CA LYS A 134 -12.06 1.78 9.25
C LYS A 134 -10.86 1.47 10.13
N TYR A 135 -10.28 2.50 10.75
CA TYR A 135 -9.21 2.39 11.71
C TYR A 135 -9.68 2.95 13.05
N PHE A 136 -9.69 2.13 14.09
CA PHE A 136 -10.38 2.43 15.34
C PHE A 136 -9.81 1.60 16.49
N VAL A 137 -10.13 1.98 17.72
CA VAL A 137 -9.78 1.21 18.93
C VAL A 137 -10.69 -0.02 19.03
N GLU A 138 -10.09 -1.21 19.10
CA GLU A 138 -10.83 -2.48 19.15
C GLU A 138 -11.66 -2.63 20.44
N ASN A 139 -11.08 -2.23 21.56
CA ASN A 139 -11.73 -2.33 22.87
C ASN A 139 -11.72 -0.99 23.59
N PRO A 140 -12.76 -0.15 23.42
CA PRO A 140 -12.86 1.15 24.05
C PRO A 140 -12.80 1.10 25.59
N LYS A 141 -13.37 0.04 26.18
CA LYS A 141 -13.33 -0.16 27.63
C LYS A 141 -11.89 -0.36 28.13
N HIS A 142 -11.11 -1.19 27.44
CA HIS A 142 -9.71 -1.41 27.80
C HIS A 142 -8.89 -0.12 27.69
N LEU A 143 -9.15 0.72 26.66
CA LEU A 143 -8.53 2.03 26.55
C LEU A 143 -8.96 2.95 27.70
N PHE A 144 -10.24 2.96 28.07
CA PHE A 144 -10.75 3.76 29.18
C PHE A 144 -10.09 3.38 30.51
N ASP A 145 -10.03 2.08 30.82
CA ASP A 145 -9.37 1.57 32.03
C ASP A 145 -7.87 1.93 32.05
N HIS A 146 -7.20 1.80 30.92
CA HIS A 146 -5.79 2.18 30.76
C HIS A 146 -5.57 3.66 31.06
N ILE A 147 -6.39 4.55 30.50
CA ILE A 147 -6.31 5.99 30.71
C ILE A 147 -6.61 6.35 32.16
N SER A 148 -7.65 5.77 32.73
CA SER A 148 -8.04 6.02 34.12
C SER A 148 -6.88 5.70 35.08
N ASN A 149 -6.19 4.60 34.87
CA ASN A 149 -5.02 4.19 35.65
C ASN A 149 -3.84 5.17 35.50
N ILE A 150 -3.58 5.66 34.30
CA ILE A 150 -2.49 6.65 34.09
C ILE A 150 -2.80 7.97 34.76
N LEU A 151 -4.05 8.37 34.77
CA LEU A 151 -4.48 9.69 35.24
C LEU A 151 -4.70 9.80 36.75
N VAL A 152 -4.60 8.75 37.56
CA VAL A 152 -4.91 8.73 39.00
C VAL A 152 -4.32 9.94 39.71
N ASP A 153 -3.01 10.19 39.57
CA ASP A 153 -2.29 11.26 40.25
C ASP A 153 -1.92 12.43 39.30
N LYS A 154 -2.57 12.54 38.15
CA LYS A 154 -2.24 13.54 37.13
C LYS A 154 -3.18 14.72 37.13
N THR A 155 -2.69 15.86 36.65
CA THR A 155 -3.45 17.11 36.45
C THR A 155 -3.84 17.29 34.99
N ALA A 156 -4.64 18.31 34.70
CA ALA A 156 -5.00 18.62 33.30
C ALA A 156 -3.78 19.00 32.43
N ASP A 157 -2.76 19.62 33.04
CA ASP A 157 -1.52 20.00 32.33
C ASP A 157 -0.65 18.80 31.99
N ASP A 158 -0.79 17.68 32.70
CA ASP A 158 -0.07 16.45 32.40
C ASP A 158 -0.64 15.72 31.20
N VAL A 159 -1.90 15.95 30.84
CA VAL A 159 -2.54 15.34 29.65
C VAL A 159 -1.76 15.71 28.38
N ASP A 160 -1.28 16.95 28.25
CA ASP A 160 -0.50 17.39 27.09
C ASP A 160 0.85 16.70 26.99
N LYS A 161 1.43 16.30 28.11
CA LYS A 161 2.73 15.61 28.16
C LYS A 161 2.61 14.10 27.91
N LEU A 162 1.42 13.54 28.15
CA LEU A 162 1.17 12.10 28.13
C LEU A 162 0.37 11.63 26.90
N GLN A 163 0.23 12.46 25.85
CA GLN A 163 -0.66 12.21 24.72
C GLN A 163 -0.45 10.82 24.08
N LEU A 164 0.80 10.39 23.91
CA LEU A 164 1.10 9.07 23.31
C LEU A 164 0.65 7.91 24.22
N ASN A 165 0.75 8.07 25.52
CA ASN A 165 0.30 7.07 26.50
C ASN A 165 -1.23 7.07 26.65
N LEU A 166 -1.88 8.23 26.48
CA LEU A 166 -3.33 8.36 26.59
C LEU A 166 -4.08 7.97 25.31
N LEU A 167 -3.37 7.88 24.18
CA LEU A 167 -3.92 7.38 22.90
C LEU A 167 -2.91 6.44 22.24
N PRO A 168 -2.66 5.26 22.82
CA PRO A 168 -1.69 4.31 22.31
C PRO A 168 -2.16 3.69 21.00
N ILE A 169 -1.36 3.86 19.94
CA ILE A 169 -1.68 3.38 18.58
C ILE A 169 -1.74 1.85 18.53
N GLU A 170 -1.09 1.16 19.42
CA GLU A 170 -1.08 -0.29 19.55
C GLU A 170 -2.46 -0.87 19.88
N MET A 171 -3.36 -0.08 20.45
CA MET A 171 -4.75 -0.48 20.73
C MET A 171 -5.68 -0.30 19.53
N PHE A 172 -5.17 0.27 18.45
CA PHE A 172 -5.94 0.45 17.23
C PHE A 172 -5.77 -0.73 16.28
N LYS A 173 -6.82 -1.01 15.52
CA LYS A 173 -6.78 -1.94 14.38
C LYS A 173 -7.51 -1.35 13.18
N TYR A 174 -7.22 -1.90 12.02
CA TYR A 174 -8.02 -1.63 10.84
C TYR A 174 -8.89 -2.81 10.47
N VAL A 175 -10.02 -2.51 9.83
CA VAL A 175 -10.87 -3.47 9.15
C VAL A 175 -11.30 -2.90 7.80
N ILE A 176 -11.57 -3.78 6.85
CA ILE A 176 -12.24 -3.41 5.60
C ILE A 176 -13.58 -4.11 5.62
N ILE A 177 -14.65 -3.34 5.60
CA ILE A 177 -16.02 -3.82 5.77
C ILE A 177 -16.92 -3.34 4.65
N VAL A 178 -18.05 -4.01 4.51
CA VAL A 178 -19.21 -3.52 3.76
C VAL A 178 -20.04 -2.67 4.71
N PRO A 179 -20.20 -1.35 4.49
CA PRO A 179 -20.85 -0.45 5.47
C PRO A 179 -22.28 -0.81 5.82
N SER A 180 -23.03 -1.41 4.88
CA SER A 180 -24.43 -1.78 5.06
C SER A 180 -24.65 -2.98 5.97
N THR A 181 -23.73 -3.95 5.96
CA THR A 181 -23.85 -5.21 6.72
C THR A 181 -22.87 -5.29 7.88
N ASN A 182 -21.87 -4.41 7.94
CA ASN A 182 -20.70 -4.49 8.82
C ASN A 182 -19.86 -5.79 8.65
N GLU A 183 -20.11 -6.55 7.59
CA GLU A 183 -19.35 -7.75 7.30
C GLU A 183 -17.95 -7.40 6.77
N GLN A 184 -16.95 -8.13 7.22
CA GLN A 184 -15.60 -7.95 6.76
C GLN A 184 -15.47 -8.40 5.30
N VAL A 185 -14.85 -7.57 4.47
CA VAL A 185 -14.54 -7.91 3.09
C VAL A 185 -13.47 -9.00 3.06
N ALA A 186 -13.76 -10.11 2.39
CA ALA A 186 -12.83 -11.23 2.30
C ALA A 186 -11.60 -10.86 1.46
N PHE A 187 -10.42 -11.28 1.91
CA PHE A 187 -9.15 -11.02 1.21
C PHE A 187 -9.18 -11.46 -0.27
N PRO A 188 -9.73 -12.64 -0.66
CA PRO A 188 -9.82 -13.03 -2.06
C PRO A 188 -10.62 -12.06 -2.93
N ASP A 189 -11.67 -11.45 -2.39
CA ASP A 189 -12.48 -10.48 -3.13
C ASP A 189 -11.66 -9.22 -3.42
N LEU A 190 -10.79 -8.79 -2.51
CA LEU A 190 -9.90 -7.64 -2.70
C LEU A 190 -8.76 -7.92 -3.69
N THR A 191 -8.36 -9.16 -3.93
CA THR A 191 -7.29 -9.49 -4.88
C THR A 191 -7.62 -9.12 -6.32
N ASN A 192 -8.91 -8.99 -6.63
CA ASN A 192 -9.37 -8.54 -7.94
C ASN A 192 -9.18 -7.04 -8.17
N PHE A 193 -8.96 -6.27 -7.10
CA PHE A 193 -8.83 -4.82 -7.12
C PHE A 193 -7.38 -4.42 -6.90
N LYS A 194 -6.74 -4.04 -7.99
CA LYS A 194 -5.35 -3.62 -7.99
C LYS A 194 -5.28 -2.14 -8.31
N TYR A 195 -4.54 -1.39 -7.50
CA TYR A 195 -4.19 -0.03 -7.87
C TYR A 195 -2.70 0.07 -8.18
N ASN A 196 -2.37 0.94 -9.12
CA ASN A 196 -1.01 1.29 -9.43
C ASN A 196 -0.84 2.77 -9.09
N SER A 197 0.02 3.09 -8.13
CA SER A 197 0.43 4.47 -7.87
C SER A 197 1.71 4.76 -8.65
N LEU A 198 1.72 5.92 -9.29
CA LEU A 198 2.95 6.49 -9.83
C LEU A 198 3.31 7.65 -8.90
N ALA A 199 4.45 7.56 -8.23
CA ALA A 199 4.92 8.67 -7.41
C ALA A 199 5.19 9.90 -8.29
N ALA A 200 4.93 11.08 -7.74
CA ALA A 200 5.24 12.34 -8.40
C ALA A 200 6.75 12.55 -8.53
N GLU A 201 7.52 11.97 -7.62
CA GLU A 201 8.97 11.92 -7.72
C GLU A 201 9.35 10.88 -8.76
N ARG A 202 10.06 11.32 -9.80
CA ARG A 202 10.63 10.48 -10.86
C ARG A 202 11.59 9.41 -10.33
N ASP A 203 11.90 9.45 -9.05
CA ASP A 203 12.78 8.52 -8.33
C ASP A 203 12.25 7.08 -8.25
N ASP A 204 10.94 6.85 -8.42
CA ASP A 204 10.41 5.48 -8.52
C ASP A 204 10.87 4.77 -9.80
N PHE A 205 11.40 5.51 -10.76
CA PHE A 205 12.05 4.95 -11.93
C PHE A 205 13.55 4.69 -11.74
N SER A 206 14.18 5.14 -10.64
CA SER A 206 15.64 5.12 -10.57
C SER A 206 16.32 4.88 -9.22
N HIS A 207 15.79 5.09 -8.02
CA HIS A 207 16.74 5.35 -6.93
C HIS A 207 16.65 4.64 -5.58
N LYS A 208 15.60 3.91 -5.22
CA LYS A 208 15.66 3.21 -3.91
C LYS A 208 16.14 1.76 -3.98
N ASN A 209 16.16 1.20 -5.17
CA ASN A 209 16.89 -0.04 -5.44
C ASN A 209 17.56 0.12 -6.80
N THR A 210 18.84 0.38 -6.79
CA THR A 210 19.70 0.57 -7.98
C THR A 210 19.69 -0.61 -8.97
N GLN A 211 18.89 -1.64 -8.71
CA GLN A 211 18.79 -2.86 -9.50
C GLN A 211 17.44 -3.16 -10.11
N LEU A 212 16.36 -2.45 -9.75
CA LEU A 212 15.03 -2.79 -10.23
C LEU A 212 14.37 -1.60 -10.93
N GLY A 213 13.93 -1.81 -12.17
CA GLY A 213 13.11 -0.84 -12.91
C GLY A 213 11.73 -0.62 -12.28
N SER A 214 10.97 0.35 -12.78
CA SER A 214 9.62 0.64 -12.28
C SER A 214 8.73 -0.60 -12.36
N GLN A 215 8.19 -1.05 -11.23
CA GLN A 215 7.26 -2.18 -11.19
C GLN A 215 5.99 -1.92 -12.01
N ALA A 216 5.54 -0.66 -12.09
CA ALA A 216 4.40 -0.27 -12.91
C ALA A 216 4.70 -0.48 -14.41
N LEU A 217 5.90 -0.06 -14.85
CA LEU A 217 6.34 -0.29 -16.23
C LEU A 217 6.47 -1.79 -16.54
N VAL A 218 7.08 -2.55 -15.63
CA VAL A 218 7.22 -4.00 -15.77
C VAL A 218 5.85 -4.68 -15.93
N LYS A 219 4.88 -4.32 -15.10
CA LYS A 219 3.51 -4.87 -15.19
C LYS A 219 2.80 -4.47 -16.48
N LEU A 220 2.96 -3.23 -16.94
CA LEU A 220 2.42 -2.79 -18.23
C LEU A 220 3.00 -3.58 -19.38
N LEU A 221 4.32 -3.77 -19.39
CA LEU A 221 5.01 -4.56 -20.40
C LEU A 221 4.59 -6.04 -20.35
N GLN A 222 4.50 -6.64 -19.17
CA GLN A 222 4.02 -8.01 -18.99
C GLN A 222 2.60 -8.22 -19.51
N ASN A 223 1.69 -7.25 -19.26
CA ASN A 223 0.32 -7.32 -19.74
C ASN A 223 0.20 -7.12 -21.27
N LYS A 224 1.18 -6.46 -21.87
CA LYS A 224 1.25 -6.25 -23.32
C LYS A 224 1.87 -7.42 -24.06
N LEU A 225 2.75 -8.19 -23.42
CA LEU A 225 3.39 -9.35 -24.02
C LEU A 225 2.42 -10.53 -24.04
N GLY A 226 2.04 -10.95 -25.24
CA GLY A 226 1.33 -12.21 -25.48
C GLY A 226 2.25 -13.42 -25.25
N ASN A 227 1.71 -14.63 -25.37
CA ASN A 227 2.49 -15.84 -25.15
C ASN A 227 3.58 -16.03 -26.24
N GLU A 228 3.30 -15.64 -27.48
CA GLU A 228 4.28 -15.73 -28.58
C GLU A 228 5.47 -14.78 -28.36
N GLU A 229 5.20 -13.55 -27.90
CA GLU A 229 6.25 -12.59 -27.60
C GLU A 229 7.12 -13.03 -26.40
N LYS A 230 6.52 -13.67 -25.41
CA LYS A 230 7.25 -14.24 -24.27
C LYS A 230 8.23 -15.32 -24.71
N VAL A 231 7.80 -16.23 -25.58
CA VAL A 231 8.67 -17.29 -26.16
C VAL A 231 9.85 -16.66 -26.90
N LYS A 232 9.60 -15.64 -27.74
CA LYS A 232 10.67 -14.95 -28.47
C LYS A 232 11.68 -14.27 -27.53
N VAL A 233 11.23 -13.74 -26.39
CA VAL A 233 12.12 -13.16 -25.38
C VAL A 233 12.99 -14.24 -24.76
N GLU A 234 12.44 -15.40 -24.43
CA GLU A 234 13.18 -16.54 -23.88
C GLU A 234 14.22 -17.07 -24.87
N GLU A 235 13.85 -17.25 -26.13
CA GLU A 235 14.78 -17.67 -27.20
C GLU A 235 15.93 -16.67 -27.38
N SER A 236 15.63 -15.37 -27.39
CA SER A 236 16.64 -14.31 -27.52
C SER A 236 17.61 -14.30 -26.35
N TYR A 237 17.12 -14.55 -25.12
CA TYR A 237 17.96 -14.67 -23.94
C TYR A 237 18.85 -15.92 -23.99
N GLY A 238 18.30 -17.06 -24.43
CA GLY A 238 19.07 -18.28 -24.62
C GLY A 238 20.22 -18.09 -25.62
N LYS A 239 19.94 -17.42 -26.74
CA LYS A 239 20.95 -17.06 -27.72
C LYS A 239 22.03 -16.14 -27.16
N PHE A 240 21.63 -15.06 -26.48
CA PHE A 240 22.56 -14.15 -25.79
C PHE A 240 23.51 -14.90 -24.84
N PHE A 241 22.98 -15.85 -24.06
CA PHE A 241 23.79 -16.63 -23.13
C PHE A 241 24.78 -17.55 -23.86
N SER A 242 24.37 -18.16 -24.97
CA SER A 242 25.26 -18.99 -25.81
C SER A 242 26.38 -18.15 -26.40
N ASP A 243 26.05 -16.99 -26.95
CA ASP A 243 27.05 -16.05 -27.50
C ASP A 243 28.02 -15.58 -26.41
N LEU A 244 27.52 -15.33 -25.18
CA LEU A 244 28.33 -14.96 -24.03
C LEU A 244 29.32 -16.06 -23.62
N LYS A 245 28.89 -17.33 -23.65
CA LYS A 245 29.75 -18.49 -23.39
C LYS A 245 30.91 -18.58 -24.36
N GLU A 246 30.62 -18.40 -25.66
CA GLU A 246 31.63 -18.45 -26.72
C GLU A 246 32.63 -17.29 -26.60
N ILE A 247 32.12 -16.06 -26.46
CA ILE A 247 32.99 -14.85 -26.42
C ILE A 247 33.90 -14.84 -25.18
N SER A 248 33.37 -15.22 -24.03
CA SER A 248 34.08 -15.14 -22.77
C SER A 248 34.91 -16.38 -22.41
N ASN A 249 34.86 -17.43 -23.25
CA ASN A 249 35.50 -18.71 -22.96
C ASN A 249 35.26 -19.20 -21.52
N LEU A 250 34.01 -19.05 -21.03
CA LEU A 250 33.64 -19.35 -19.65
C LEU A 250 33.94 -20.81 -19.27
N GLU A 251 33.85 -21.73 -20.24
CA GLU A 251 34.19 -23.14 -20.02
C GLU A 251 35.72 -23.32 -19.80
N GLY A 252 36.58 -22.46 -20.36
CA GLY A 252 38.01 -22.46 -20.15
C GLY A 252 38.42 -22.10 -18.71
N ILE A 253 37.55 -21.42 -17.96
CA ILE A 253 37.82 -21.08 -16.54
C ILE A 253 37.93 -22.36 -15.67
N PHE A 254 37.28 -23.42 -16.07
CA PHE A 254 37.29 -24.72 -15.37
C PHE A 254 38.29 -25.71 -15.95
N ASN A 255 39.06 -25.36 -17.00
CA ASN A 255 40.12 -26.17 -17.54
C ASN A 255 41.41 -26.07 -16.70
N TRP A 256 41.49 -26.86 -15.68
CA TRP A 256 42.62 -26.96 -14.77
C TRP A 256 43.75 -27.80 -15.39
N GLN A 257 44.45 -27.26 -16.38
CA GLN A 257 45.61 -27.98 -16.98
C GLN A 257 46.92 -27.84 -16.20
N GLU A 258 46.99 -27.04 -15.12
CA GLU A 258 48.29 -26.69 -14.51
C GLU A 258 48.43 -26.99 -13.01
N THR A 259 47.55 -27.68 -12.35
CA THR A 259 47.74 -28.07 -10.94
C THR A 259 47.69 -29.58 -10.72
N SER A 260 48.87 -30.16 -10.58
CA SER A 260 49.17 -31.60 -10.52
C SER A 260 48.78 -32.32 -9.22
N ASP A 261 48.06 -31.72 -8.30
CA ASP A 261 47.97 -32.29 -6.94
C ASP A 261 46.60 -32.83 -6.52
N ILE A 262 45.56 -32.81 -7.40
CA ILE A 262 44.25 -33.34 -7.03
C ILE A 262 43.64 -34.11 -8.21
N GLU A 263 44.08 -35.35 -8.42
CA GLU A 263 43.51 -36.22 -9.49
C GLU A 263 42.02 -36.47 -9.30
N ASN A 264 41.51 -36.57 -8.05
CA ASN A 264 40.06 -36.76 -7.77
C ASN A 264 39.22 -35.53 -8.01
N ALA A 265 39.80 -34.33 -8.06
CA ALA A 265 39.04 -33.10 -8.36
C ALA A 265 38.90 -32.91 -9.87
N LYS A 266 39.78 -33.45 -10.70
CA LYS A 266 39.74 -33.32 -12.14
C LYS A 266 38.51 -33.94 -12.74
N GLU A 267 38.14 -35.18 -12.35
CA GLU A 267 36.93 -35.85 -12.78
C GLU A 267 35.63 -35.09 -12.38
N PHE A 268 35.65 -34.45 -11.21
CA PHE A 268 34.55 -33.65 -10.75
C PHE A 268 34.37 -32.35 -11.56
N PHE A 269 35.47 -31.66 -11.87
CA PHE A 269 35.43 -30.42 -12.65
C PHE A 269 35.16 -30.65 -14.14
N GLU A 270 35.54 -31.78 -14.72
CA GLU A 270 35.20 -32.16 -16.09
C GLU A 270 33.68 -32.37 -16.30
N GLN A 271 32.91 -32.61 -15.22
CA GLN A 271 31.48 -32.78 -15.24
C GLN A 271 30.73 -31.47 -15.01
N ILE A 272 31.39 -30.38 -14.63
CA ILE A 272 30.74 -29.08 -14.37
C ILE A 272 30.48 -28.40 -15.71
N SER A 273 29.22 -28.08 -15.95
CA SER A 273 28.77 -27.26 -17.06
C SER A 273 28.07 -25.99 -16.57
N LEU A 274 28.31 -24.87 -17.27
CA LEU A 274 27.58 -23.65 -17.02
C LEU A 274 26.23 -23.70 -17.74
N LEU A 275 25.15 -23.76 -16.94
CA LEU A 275 23.80 -23.75 -17.47
C LEU A 275 23.19 -22.36 -17.26
N PRO A 276 22.45 -21.81 -18.26
CA PRO A 276 21.76 -20.55 -18.06
C PRO A 276 20.65 -20.72 -17.02
N ASN A 277 20.66 -19.90 -15.99
CA ASN A 277 19.52 -19.74 -15.14
C ASN A 277 18.57 -18.76 -15.82
N MET A 278 17.52 -19.27 -16.48
CA MET A 278 16.55 -18.43 -17.17
C MET A 278 15.83 -17.52 -16.17
N PRO A 279 16.06 -16.21 -16.21
CA PRO A 279 15.32 -15.29 -15.37
C PRO A 279 13.85 -15.28 -15.80
N SER A 280 12.96 -15.05 -14.84
CA SER A 280 11.57 -14.80 -15.19
C SER A 280 11.46 -13.57 -16.12
N ILE A 281 10.44 -13.52 -16.96
CA ILE A 281 10.18 -12.35 -17.82
C ILE A 281 10.09 -11.07 -16.98
N SER A 282 9.54 -11.14 -15.76
CA SER A 282 9.56 -10.04 -14.81
C SER A 282 10.98 -9.55 -14.50
N SER A 283 11.90 -10.47 -14.28
CA SER A 283 13.30 -10.13 -13.97
C SER A 283 14.02 -9.50 -15.16
N LEU A 284 13.74 -9.95 -16.38
CA LEU A 284 14.26 -9.32 -17.60
C LEU A 284 13.73 -7.91 -17.79
N LEU A 285 12.41 -7.73 -17.61
CA LEU A 285 11.75 -6.44 -17.75
C LEU A 285 12.11 -5.44 -16.63
N ASN A 286 12.58 -5.90 -15.48
CA ASN A 286 13.05 -5.03 -14.40
C ASN A 286 14.25 -4.14 -14.81
N ASN A 287 14.96 -4.51 -15.86
CA ASN A 287 16.06 -3.69 -16.41
C ASN A 287 15.60 -2.67 -17.46
N VAL A 288 14.32 -2.70 -17.86
CA VAL A 288 13.78 -1.73 -18.82
C VAL A 288 13.48 -0.42 -18.12
N ARG A 289 13.97 0.68 -18.69
CA ARG A 289 13.79 2.04 -18.17
C ARG A 289 13.18 2.94 -19.24
N LEU A 290 12.46 3.96 -18.78
CA LEU A 290 11.94 4.99 -19.69
C LEU A 290 13.03 6.00 -20.03
N GLY A 291 13.04 6.46 -21.28
CA GLY A 291 13.90 7.53 -21.77
C GLY A 291 13.12 8.46 -22.69
N ILE A 292 13.70 9.62 -22.94
CA ILE A 292 13.26 10.57 -23.97
C ILE A 292 14.46 10.78 -24.91
N GLY A 293 14.31 10.37 -26.17
CA GLY A 293 15.45 10.27 -27.08
C GLY A 293 16.45 9.24 -26.59
N ASP A 294 17.71 9.59 -26.52
CA ASP A 294 18.81 8.73 -26.07
C ASP A 294 19.17 8.88 -24.60
N GLU A 295 18.41 9.70 -23.85
CA GLU A 295 18.65 9.95 -22.42
C GLU A 295 17.61 9.29 -21.53
N TYR A 296 18.06 8.74 -20.40
CA TYR A 296 17.16 8.23 -19.39
C TYR A 296 16.33 9.34 -18.74
N LEU A 297 15.08 9.07 -18.44
CA LEU A 297 14.16 10.04 -17.86
C LEU A 297 14.68 10.64 -16.53
N HIS A 298 15.44 9.88 -15.77
CA HIS A 298 16.01 10.32 -14.48
C HIS A 298 17.18 11.32 -14.62
N SER A 299 17.82 11.39 -15.77
CA SER A 299 18.93 12.35 -16.01
C SER A 299 18.41 13.74 -16.39
N GLN A 300 17.10 13.86 -16.66
CA GLN A 300 16.48 15.13 -17.00
C GLN A 300 15.95 15.85 -15.77
N GLY A 301 16.20 17.15 -15.66
CA GLY A 301 15.79 17.94 -14.51
C GLY A 301 14.28 17.94 -14.24
N LEU A 302 13.87 18.29 -13.02
CA LEU A 302 12.50 18.28 -12.50
C LEU A 302 11.48 19.20 -13.21
N GLY A 303 11.80 19.76 -14.35
CA GLY A 303 10.99 20.76 -15.07
C GLY A 303 10.26 20.26 -16.34
N TYR A 304 10.28 18.95 -16.65
CA TYR A 304 9.60 18.39 -17.82
C TYR A 304 8.36 17.62 -17.46
#